data_56752aa2783e7a06d6cdf57d37f1313b
#
_entry.id   56752aa2783e7a06d6cdf57d37f1313b
#
_cell.length_a   1.000
_cell.length_b   1.000
_cell.length_c   1.000
_cell.angle_alpha   90.00
_cell.angle_beta   90.00
_cell.angle_gamma   90.00
#
_symmetry.space_group_name_H-M   'P 1'
#
loop_
_entity.id
_entity.type
_entity.pdbx_description
1 polymer ?
#
loop_
_entity_poly.entity_id
_entity_poly.type
_entity_poly.pdbx_seq_one_letter_code
_entity_poly.pdbx_strand_id
1 'polypeptide(L)'
;AEAKTGAIAASRGIQRYLAVSGVASGAFLAVLAFSAAALASMGQITLGELVAVVGLGQYLQGSLAHVGTFASNWLHKRASAVRVVAVLGEEHAVPIEDTHSGGAGLVDAVRASTDSPASFAWQAPDGSVVDVTPGALVGIKPSTPAAARDLAATLAFRVPLEAGEVTVAGLDARTIGPDAYRRLVFAPPHDATVFSATLEENLFLEAQVTEGLAEVPALGTTAGAFAAAGERPTNSSSRRDTAAERAALTEVSALGWDRQLGERGRRLSGGQRQRVLLARAFASDARVLVLDEPASALDPATEARVAESLRAHPVTTLLVTRSPLLLAACDRVVEVGGEVGGGAGNEAHEAHADEELARR
;
A
#
# COMPACT_ATOMS: atom_id res chain seq x y z
N ALA A 1 3.02 -19.04 -13.25
CA ALA A 1 2.97 -19.91 -14.44
C ALA A 1 1.59 -19.86 -15.09
N GLU A 2 0.50 -19.91 -14.35
CA GLU A 2 -0.90 -19.95 -14.85
C GLU A 2 -1.31 -18.68 -15.61
N ALA A 3 -0.93 -17.49 -15.16
CA ALA A 3 -1.25 -16.24 -15.84
C ALA A 3 -0.63 -16.16 -17.26
N LYS A 4 0.54 -16.78 -17.45
CA LYS A 4 1.22 -16.81 -18.74
C LYS A 4 0.53 -17.79 -19.70
N THR A 5 0.05 -18.94 -19.22
CA THR A 5 -0.69 -19.91 -20.03
C THR A 5 -2.07 -19.38 -20.45
N GLY A 6 -2.77 -18.68 -19.55
CA GLY A 6 -4.03 -18.00 -19.86
C GLY A 6 -3.88 -16.90 -20.93
N ALA A 7 -2.85 -16.08 -20.84
CA ALA A 7 -2.57 -15.05 -21.85
C ALA A 7 -2.24 -15.63 -23.23
N ILE A 8 -1.49 -16.75 -23.29
CA ILE A 8 -1.18 -17.46 -24.55
C ILE A 8 -2.45 -18.08 -25.16
N ALA A 9 -3.33 -18.67 -24.35
CA ALA A 9 -4.58 -19.23 -24.81
C ALA A 9 -5.52 -18.16 -25.39
N ALA A 10 -5.64 -17.03 -24.71
CA ALA A 10 -6.42 -15.89 -25.19
C ALA A 10 -5.89 -15.30 -26.51
N SER A 11 -4.56 -15.15 -26.64
CA SER A 11 -3.94 -14.64 -27.86
C SER A 11 -4.17 -15.58 -29.05
N ARG A 12 -4.12 -16.91 -28.87
CA ARG A 12 -4.43 -17.89 -29.88
C ARG A 12 -5.90 -17.84 -30.33
N GLY A 13 -6.82 -17.61 -29.40
CA GLY A 13 -8.24 -17.42 -29.69
C GLY A 13 -8.47 -16.20 -30.59
N ILE A 14 -7.86 -15.09 -30.29
CA ILE A 14 -7.94 -13.86 -31.11
C ILE A 14 -7.34 -14.08 -32.51
N GLN A 15 -6.17 -14.71 -32.60
CA GLN A 15 -5.54 -14.98 -33.89
C GLN A 15 -6.41 -15.90 -34.78
N ARG A 16 -7.04 -16.93 -34.21
CA ARG A 16 -7.96 -17.80 -34.95
C ARG A 16 -9.19 -17.03 -35.44
N TYR A 17 -9.77 -16.19 -34.58
CA TYR A 17 -10.90 -15.34 -34.97
C TYR A 17 -10.53 -14.41 -36.13
N LEU A 18 -9.38 -13.72 -36.05
CA LEU A 18 -8.90 -12.83 -37.10
C LEU A 18 -8.64 -13.58 -38.41
N ALA A 19 -8.06 -14.78 -38.36
CA ALA A 19 -7.83 -15.61 -39.55
C ALA A 19 -9.14 -16.06 -40.22
N VAL A 20 -10.09 -16.58 -39.44
CA VAL A 20 -11.40 -17.02 -39.94
C VAL A 20 -12.20 -15.84 -40.51
N SER A 21 -12.23 -14.71 -39.76
CA SER A 21 -12.89 -13.48 -40.21
C SER A 21 -12.26 -12.94 -41.51
N GLY A 22 -10.92 -12.95 -41.62
CA GLY A 22 -10.21 -12.51 -42.82
C GLY A 22 -10.53 -13.39 -44.04
N VAL A 23 -10.56 -14.71 -43.87
CA VAL A 23 -10.94 -15.65 -44.94
C VAL A 23 -12.40 -15.45 -45.36
N ALA A 24 -13.33 -15.36 -44.43
CA ALA A 24 -14.75 -15.14 -44.70
C ALA A 24 -14.98 -13.82 -45.43
N SER A 25 -14.27 -12.75 -45.01
CA SER A 25 -14.32 -11.44 -45.64
C SER A 25 -13.76 -11.45 -47.07
N GLY A 26 -12.64 -12.15 -47.30
CA GLY A 26 -12.05 -12.31 -48.62
C GLY A 26 -12.96 -13.09 -49.55
N ALA A 27 -13.58 -14.18 -49.08
CA ALA A 27 -14.53 -14.96 -49.83
C ALA A 27 -15.78 -14.14 -50.23
N PHE A 28 -16.32 -13.35 -49.30
CA PHE A 28 -17.44 -12.46 -49.59
C PHE A 28 -17.11 -11.44 -50.69
N LEU A 29 -15.95 -10.80 -50.66
CA LEU A 29 -15.52 -9.86 -51.68
C LEU A 29 -15.30 -10.54 -53.02
N ALA A 30 -14.72 -11.75 -53.03
CA ALA A 30 -14.52 -12.51 -54.25
C ALA A 30 -15.86 -12.88 -54.92
N VAL A 31 -16.84 -13.34 -54.13
CA VAL A 31 -18.18 -13.68 -54.63
C VAL A 31 -18.88 -12.43 -55.16
N LEU A 32 -18.79 -11.30 -54.42
CA LEU A 32 -19.39 -10.03 -54.84
C LEU A 32 -18.78 -9.52 -56.15
N ALA A 33 -17.46 -9.52 -56.25
CA ALA A 33 -16.75 -9.09 -57.46
C ALA A 33 -17.05 -9.99 -58.67
N PHE A 34 -17.07 -11.31 -58.47
CA PHE A 34 -17.39 -12.26 -59.50
C PHE A 34 -18.83 -12.10 -60.01
N SER A 35 -19.79 -11.96 -59.07
CA SER A 35 -21.20 -11.76 -59.43
C SER A 35 -21.41 -10.45 -60.20
N ALA A 36 -20.76 -9.35 -59.73
CA ALA A 36 -20.84 -8.06 -60.43
C ALA A 36 -20.18 -8.11 -61.81
N ALA A 37 -19.05 -8.81 -61.97
CA ALA A 37 -18.39 -8.99 -63.25
C ALA A 37 -19.26 -9.80 -64.22
N ALA A 38 -19.93 -10.86 -63.75
CA ALA A 38 -20.87 -11.65 -64.54
C ALA A 38 -22.05 -10.80 -65.03
N LEU A 39 -22.65 -9.99 -64.19
CA LEU A 39 -23.73 -9.06 -64.57
C LEU A 39 -23.26 -8.00 -65.59
N ALA A 40 -22.05 -7.49 -65.42
CA ALA A 40 -21.46 -6.56 -66.39
C ALA A 40 -21.22 -7.20 -67.77
N SER A 41 -20.76 -8.48 -67.77
CA SER A 41 -20.56 -9.21 -69.04
C SER A 41 -21.87 -9.50 -69.79
N MET A 42 -22.99 -9.62 -69.09
CA MET A 42 -24.33 -9.74 -69.62
C MET A 42 -24.96 -8.37 -70.03
N GLY A 43 -24.25 -7.25 -69.85
CA GLY A 43 -24.75 -5.94 -70.17
C GLY A 43 -25.83 -5.41 -69.21
N GLN A 44 -26.04 -6.06 -68.07
CA GLN A 44 -27.05 -5.65 -67.07
C GLN A 44 -26.60 -4.53 -66.14
N ILE A 45 -25.30 -4.36 -66.00
CA ILE A 45 -24.69 -3.22 -65.26
C ILE A 45 -23.54 -2.63 -66.06
N THR A 46 -23.28 -1.37 -65.86
CA THR A 46 -22.17 -0.63 -66.47
C THR A 46 -20.85 -0.91 -65.73
N LEU A 47 -19.71 -0.62 -66.36
CA LEU A 47 -18.40 -0.73 -65.72
C LEU A 47 -18.27 0.19 -64.50
N GLY A 48 -18.90 1.39 -64.51
CA GLY A 48 -18.95 2.28 -63.38
C GLY A 48 -19.71 1.73 -62.17
N GLU A 49 -20.86 1.08 -62.46
CA GLU A 49 -21.65 0.40 -61.41
C GLU A 49 -20.91 -0.80 -60.81
N LEU A 50 -20.17 -1.55 -61.59
CA LEU A 50 -19.31 -2.65 -61.11
C LEU A 50 -18.25 -2.12 -60.12
N VAL A 51 -17.56 -1.06 -60.47
CA VAL A 51 -16.55 -0.42 -59.59
C VAL A 51 -17.20 0.13 -58.31
N ALA A 52 -18.39 0.73 -58.43
CA ALA A 52 -19.13 1.24 -57.28
C ALA A 52 -19.56 0.10 -56.30
N VAL A 53 -20.07 -1.01 -56.81
CA VAL A 53 -20.49 -2.15 -56.00
C VAL A 53 -19.31 -2.80 -55.26
N VAL A 54 -18.19 -3.01 -55.95
CA VAL A 54 -16.97 -3.56 -55.30
C VAL A 54 -16.42 -2.60 -54.28
N GLY A 55 -16.36 -1.28 -54.58
CA GLY A 55 -15.91 -0.27 -53.64
C GLY A 55 -16.79 -0.15 -52.39
N LEU A 56 -18.13 -0.24 -52.57
CA LEU A 56 -19.07 -0.23 -51.46
C LEU A 56 -18.92 -1.50 -50.60
N GLY A 57 -18.68 -2.64 -51.22
CA GLY A 57 -18.41 -3.89 -50.51
C GLY A 57 -17.15 -3.82 -49.66
N GLN A 58 -16.06 -3.21 -50.16
CA GLN A 58 -14.84 -2.99 -49.40
C GLN A 58 -15.07 -2.00 -48.25
N TYR A 59 -15.81 -0.93 -48.47
CA TYR A 59 -16.14 0.04 -47.43
C TYR A 59 -16.95 -0.60 -46.27
N LEU A 60 -17.99 -1.38 -46.62
CA LEU A 60 -18.77 -2.10 -45.61
C LEU A 60 -17.94 -3.10 -44.84
N GLN A 61 -17.01 -3.78 -45.46
CA GLN A 61 -16.12 -4.72 -44.82
C GLN A 61 -15.17 -4.05 -43.81
N GLY A 62 -14.62 -2.89 -44.15
CA GLY A 62 -13.84 -2.08 -43.22
C GLY A 62 -14.64 -1.65 -42.00
N SER A 63 -15.88 -1.23 -42.21
CA SER A 63 -16.79 -0.84 -41.12
C SER A 63 -17.12 -1.99 -40.16
N LEU A 64 -17.39 -3.20 -40.73
CA LEU A 64 -17.65 -4.38 -39.91
C LEU A 64 -16.43 -4.86 -39.11
N ALA A 65 -15.21 -4.71 -39.66
CA ALA A 65 -13.98 -5.02 -38.92
C ALA A 65 -13.82 -4.15 -37.67
N HIS A 66 -14.24 -2.89 -37.73
CA HIS A 66 -14.23 -2.00 -36.57
C HIS A 66 -15.17 -2.45 -35.42
N VAL A 67 -16.32 -3.05 -35.78
CA VAL A 67 -17.25 -3.62 -34.77
C VAL A 67 -16.59 -4.77 -33.99
N GLY A 68 -15.87 -5.65 -34.67
CA GLY A 68 -15.12 -6.74 -34.04
C GLY A 68 -14.02 -6.23 -33.08
N THR A 69 -13.29 -5.20 -33.52
CA THR A 69 -12.26 -4.55 -32.69
C THR A 69 -12.87 -3.86 -31.47
N PHE A 70 -14.01 -3.17 -31.65
CA PHE A 70 -14.75 -2.56 -30.56
C PHE A 70 -15.21 -3.58 -29.52
N ALA A 71 -15.79 -4.70 -29.96
CA ALA A 71 -16.24 -5.76 -29.05
C ALA A 71 -15.08 -6.35 -28.25
N SER A 72 -13.93 -6.61 -28.90
CA SER A 72 -12.72 -7.09 -28.20
C SER A 72 -12.22 -6.09 -27.17
N ASN A 73 -12.10 -4.81 -27.53
CA ASN A 73 -11.68 -3.75 -26.62
C ASN A 73 -12.64 -3.56 -25.45
N TRP A 74 -13.95 -3.71 -25.70
CA TRP A 74 -14.96 -3.63 -24.66
C TRP A 74 -14.82 -4.75 -23.63
N LEU A 75 -14.60 -5.98 -24.07
CA LEU A 75 -14.38 -7.13 -23.18
C LEU A 75 -13.15 -6.95 -22.30
N HIS A 76 -12.03 -6.47 -22.87
CA HIS A 76 -10.83 -6.18 -22.10
C HIS A 76 -11.05 -5.06 -21.06
N LYS A 77 -11.72 -3.99 -21.45
CA LYS A 77 -12.04 -2.88 -20.54
C LYS A 77 -13.00 -3.33 -19.42
N ARG A 78 -14.01 -4.14 -19.76
CA ARG A 78 -14.91 -4.72 -18.77
C ARG A 78 -14.17 -5.62 -17.78
N ALA A 79 -13.27 -6.48 -18.22
CA ALA A 79 -12.47 -7.33 -17.35
C ALA A 79 -11.57 -6.52 -16.40
N SER A 80 -11.01 -5.40 -16.88
CA SER A 80 -10.24 -4.49 -16.05
C SER A 80 -11.13 -3.75 -15.04
N ALA A 81 -12.32 -3.28 -15.48
CA ALA A 81 -13.27 -2.61 -14.60
C ALA A 81 -13.76 -3.54 -13.47
N VAL A 82 -14.05 -4.81 -13.78
CA VAL A 82 -14.46 -5.80 -12.76
C VAL A 82 -13.38 -5.98 -11.69
N ARG A 83 -12.09 -6.00 -12.07
CA ARG A 83 -11.00 -6.08 -11.09
C ARG A 83 -10.92 -4.84 -10.21
N VAL A 84 -11.09 -3.66 -10.80
CA VAL A 84 -11.11 -2.40 -10.02
C VAL A 84 -12.31 -2.37 -9.06
N VAL A 85 -13.50 -2.77 -9.55
CA VAL A 85 -14.70 -2.84 -8.70
C VAL A 85 -14.54 -3.88 -7.59
N ALA A 86 -13.89 -5.01 -7.87
CA ALA A 86 -13.61 -6.01 -6.84
C ALA A 86 -12.73 -5.43 -5.71
N VAL A 87 -11.67 -4.71 -6.06
CA VAL A 87 -10.81 -4.05 -5.07
C VAL A 87 -11.56 -2.94 -4.31
N LEU A 88 -12.38 -2.14 -5.01
CA LEU A 88 -13.15 -1.08 -4.38
C LEU A 88 -14.32 -1.59 -3.52
N GLY A 89 -14.80 -2.80 -3.78
CA GLY A 89 -15.85 -3.47 -3.03
C GLY A 89 -15.34 -4.34 -1.88
N GLU A 90 -14.02 -4.46 -1.72
CA GLU A 90 -13.43 -5.20 -0.61
C GLU A 90 -13.70 -4.45 0.70
N GLU A 91 -14.17 -5.17 1.70
CA GLU A 91 -14.37 -4.59 3.02
C GLU A 91 -13.03 -4.18 3.64
N HIS A 92 -13.02 -3.05 4.33
CA HIS A 92 -11.81 -2.62 5.03
C HIS A 92 -11.49 -3.61 6.15
N ALA A 93 -10.22 -4.02 6.25
CA ALA A 93 -9.75 -4.92 7.31
C ALA A 93 -10.05 -4.38 8.72
N VAL A 94 -10.06 -3.05 8.85
CA VAL A 94 -10.52 -2.35 10.06
C VAL A 94 -11.76 -1.56 9.69
N PRO A 95 -12.92 -1.80 10.36
CA PRO A 95 -14.14 -1.06 10.10
C PRO A 95 -13.91 0.43 10.30
N ILE A 96 -14.22 1.22 9.28
CA ILE A 96 -14.20 2.68 9.36
C ILE A 96 -15.59 3.09 9.85
N GLU A 97 -15.80 3.09 11.17
CA GLU A 97 -17.02 3.68 11.73
C GLU A 97 -17.03 5.18 11.45
N ASP A 98 -18.20 5.77 11.19
CA ASP A 98 -18.39 7.21 10.85
C ASP A 98 -18.04 8.19 12.00
N THR A 99 -17.15 7.82 12.89
CA THR A 99 -16.63 8.67 13.99
C THR A 99 -15.71 9.81 13.53
N HIS A 100 -15.57 9.97 12.21
CA HIS A 100 -14.56 10.81 11.55
C HIS A 100 -14.56 12.28 11.94
N SER A 101 -15.69 12.87 12.32
CA SER A 101 -15.77 14.28 12.68
C SER A 101 -15.34 14.60 14.12
N GLY A 102 -15.43 13.62 15.03
CA GLY A 102 -15.04 13.81 16.43
C GLY A 102 -13.57 13.47 16.70
N GLY A 103 -13.07 12.37 16.12
CA GLY A 103 -11.71 11.88 16.37
C GLY A 103 -10.61 12.81 15.88
N ALA A 104 -10.78 13.43 14.72
CA ALA A 104 -9.79 14.37 14.16
C ALA A 104 -9.62 15.59 15.07
N GLY A 105 -10.69 16.17 15.58
CA GLY A 105 -10.63 17.32 16.51
C GLY A 105 -9.98 16.97 17.85
N LEU A 106 -10.21 15.77 18.37
CA LEU A 106 -9.55 15.28 19.58
C LEU A 106 -8.05 15.10 19.38
N VAL A 107 -7.64 14.53 18.25
CA VAL A 107 -6.21 14.37 17.91
C VAL A 107 -5.52 15.71 17.71
N ASP A 108 -6.17 16.65 17.02
CA ASP A 108 -5.63 18.00 16.85
C ASP A 108 -5.51 18.73 18.21
N ALA A 109 -6.46 18.54 19.12
CA ALA A 109 -6.37 19.05 20.49
C ALA A 109 -5.21 18.42 21.27
N VAL A 110 -4.98 17.10 21.15
CA VAL A 110 -3.82 16.41 21.74
C VAL A 110 -2.52 16.90 21.13
N ARG A 111 -2.46 17.11 19.82
CA ARG A 111 -1.26 17.68 19.16
C ARG A 111 -0.99 19.12 19.55
N ALA A 112 -2.01 19.91 19.72
CA ALA A 112 -1.90 21.33 20.11
C ALA A 112 -1.59 21.53 21.60
N SER A 113 -2.07 20.63 22.46
CA SER A 113 -1.93 20.77 23.92
C SER A 113 -0.55 20.36 24.44
N THR A 114 0.25 19.63 23.66
CA THR A 114 1.51 19.06 24.16
C THR A 114 2.57 18.99 23.07
N ASP A 115 3.68 19.73 23.25
CA ASP A 115 4.99 19.39 22.66
C ASP A 115 5.57 18.11 23.29
N SER A 116 4.85 17.47 24.18
CA SER A 116 5.26 16.33 24.98
C SER A 116 4.88 15.01 24.33
N PRO A 117 5.67 13.94 24.52
CA PRO A 117 5.32 12.59 24.12
C PRO A 117 4.00 12.17 24.78
N ALA A 118 3.21 11.34 24.09
CA ALA A 118 1.94 10.86 24.61
C ALA A 118 2.13 9.60 25.47
N SER A 119 1.25 9.39 26.46
CA SER A 119 1.10 8.08 27.12
C SER A 119 0.54 7.07 26.14
N PHE A 120 0.87 5.81 26.35
CA PHE A 120 0.34 4.69 25.57
C PHE A 120 -0.01 3.55 26.52
N ALA A 121 -1.15 2.89 26.32
CA ALA A 121 -1.46 1.68 27.04
C ALA A 121 -2.03 0.62 26.10
N TRP A 122 -1.68 -0.61 26.37
CA TRP A 122 -2.18 -1.78 25.64
C TRP A 122 -2.58 -2.88 26.63
N GLN A 123 -3.77 -3.41 26.44
CA GLN A 123 -4.25 -4.56 27.17
C GLN A 123 -3.88 -5.84 26.43
N ALA A 124 -2.99 -6.62 27.02
CA ALA A 124 -2.57 -7.89 26.45
C ALA A 124 -3.71 -8.95 26.53
N PRO A 125 -3.68 -9.99 25.70
CA PRO A 125 -4.70 -11.05 25.68
C PRO A 125 -4.87 -11.81 27.00
N ASP A 126 -3.82 -11.82 27.83
CA ASP A 126 -3.85 -12.42 29.17
C ASP A 126 -4.49 -11.51 30.23
N GLY A 127 -5.01 -10.35 29.81
CA GLY A 127 -5.61 -9.33 30.66
C GLY A 127 -4.62 -8.41 31.37
N SER A 128 -3.31 -8.58 31.18
CA SER A 128 -2.31 -7.65 31.71
C SER A 128 -2.34 -6.34 30.93
N VAL A 129 -2.12 -5.24 31.62
CA VAL A 129 -2.04 -3.89 31.00
C VAL A 129 -0.60 -3.45 30.94
N VAL A 130 -0.15 -3.11 29.76
CA VAL A 130 1.17 -2.52 29.50
C VAL A 130 1.01 -1.00 29.39
N ASP A 131 1.20 -0.32 30.51
CA ASP A 131 1.21 1.11 30.57
C ASP A 131 2.59 1.66 30.21
N VAL A 132 2.64 2.63 29.29
CA VAL A 132 3.85 3.28 28.83
C VAL A 132 3.77 4.77 29.13
N THR A 133 4.60 5.21 30.06
CA THR A 133 4.68 6.64 30.44
C THR A 133 5.24 7.47 29.28
N PRO A 134 4.85 8.76 29.19
CA PRO A 134 5.37 9.64 28.15
C PRO A 134 6.90 9.67 28.10
N GLY A 135 7.47 9.44 26.92
CA GLY A 135 8.92 9.45 26.69
C GLY A 135 9.66 8.18 27.10
N ALA A 136 8.99 7.17 27.64
CA ALA A 136 9.63 5.92 28.00
C ALA A 136 9.90 5.04 26.77
N LEU A 137 11.00 4.28 26.83
CA LEU A 137 11.34 3.21 25.89
C LEU A 137 10.99 1.86 26.53
N VAL A 138 9.92 1.21 26.04
CA VAL A 138 9.46 -0.07 26.56
C VAL A 138 9.69 -1.17 25.55
N GLY A 139 10.45 -2.20 25.95
CA GLY A 139 10.68 -3.40 25.17
C GLY A 139 9.56 -4.41 25.37
N ILE A 140 9.03 -4.94 24.31
CA ILE A 140 8.08 -6.06 24.33
C ILE A 140 8.77 -7.26 23.68
N LYS A 141 8.97 -8.31 24.46
CA LYS A 141 9.64 -9.52 24.00
C LYS A 141 8.58 -10.58 23.69
N PRO A 142 8.28 -10.83 22.41
CA PRO A 142 7.32 -11.85 22.01
C PRO A 142 7.92 -13.24 22.14
N SER A 143 7.09 -14.25 22.50
CA SER A 143 7.52 -15.64 22.61
C SER A 143 7.84 -16.27 21.26
N THR A 144 7.12 -15.88 20.20
CA THR A 144 7.27 -16.41 18.84
C THR A 144 7.29 -15.29 17.79
N PRO A 145 7.84 -15.56 16.59
CA PRO A 145 7.74 -14.60 15.48
C PRO A 145 6.30 -14.33 15.00
N ALA A 146 5.38 -15.26 15.19
CA ALA A 146 3.97 -15.07 14.90
C ALA A 146 3.37 -14.08 15.89
N ALA A 147 3.55 -14.29 17.19
CA ALA A 147 3.10 -13.38 18.24
C ALA A 147 3.67 -11.95 18.06
N ALA A 148 4.92 -11.82 17.57
CA ALA A 148 5.49 -10.52 17.24
C ALA A 148 4.69 -9.78 16.15
N ARG A 149 4.34 -10.48 15.07
CA ARG A 149 3.57 -9.90 13.95
C ARG A 149 2.16 -9.52 14.34
N ASP A 150 1.48 -10.40 15.09
CA ASP A 150 0.12 -10.16 15.58
C ASP A 150 0.09 -8.96 16.52
N LEU A 151 1.04 -8.90 17.44
CA LEU A 151 1.21 -7.77 18.34
C LEU A 151 1.50 -6.46 17.58
N ALA A 152 2.45 -6.49 16.64
CA ALA A 152 2.77 -5.30 15.84
C ALA A 152 1.58 -4.84 15.00
N ALA A 153 0.75 -5.76 14.50
CA ALA A 153 -0.48 -5.44 13.78
C ALA A 153 -1.53 -4.78 14.70
N THR A 154 -1.72 -5.32 15.91
CA THR A 154 -2.60 -4.75 16.95
C THR A 154 -2.16 -3.36 17.36
N LEU A 155 -0.90 -3.19 17.75
CA LEU A 155 -0.34 -1.90 18.15
C LEU A 155 -0.32 -0.85 17.02
N ALA A 156 -0.31 -1.30 15.77
CA ALA A 156 -0.40 -0.44 14.57
C ALA A 156 -1.85 -0.16 14.13
N PHE A 157 -2.84 -0.67 14.83
CA PHE A 157 -4.26 -0.63 14.45
C PHE A 157 -4.48 -1.08 13.00
N ARG A 158 -3.90 -2.23 12.64
CA ARG A 158 -4.09 -2.89 11.33
C ARG A 158 -5.10 -4.03 11.38
N VAL A 159 -5.50 -4.41 12.57
CA VAL A 159 -6.54 -5.39 12.86
C VAL A 159 -7.64 -4.72 13.69
N PRO A 160 -8.88 -5.24 13.66
CA PRO A 160 -9.93 -4.77 14.55
C PRO A 160 -9.48 -4.85 16.02
N LEU A 161 -9.72 -3.80 16.78
CA LEU A 161 -9.40 -3.73 18.21
C LEU A 161 -10.66 -3.90 19.05
N GLU A 162 -10.48 -4.46 20.25
CA GLU A 162 -11.53 -4.42 21.27
C GLU A 162 -11.57 -3.06 21.97
N ALA A 163 -12.70 -2.74 22.62
CA ALA A 163 -12.85 -1.45 23.31
C ALA A 163 -11.84 -1.36 24.48
N GLY A 164 -11.04 -0.29 24.48
CA GLY A 164 -10.03 -0.07 25.49
C GLY A 164 -8.76 -0.93 25.36
N GLU A 165 -8.66 -1.77 24.32
CA GLU A 165 -7.48 -2.62 24.08
C GLU A 165 -6.21 -1.79 23.85
N VAL A 166 -6.33 -0.69 23.07
CA VAL A 166 -5.24 0.26 22.83
C VAL A 166 -5.72 1.67 23.12
N THR A 167 -4.94 2.39 23.95
CA THR A 167 -5.20 3.80 24.23
C THR A 167 -3.95 4.64 23.98
N VAL A 168 -4.14 5.84 23.45
CA VAL A 168 -3.08 6.85 23.20
C VAL A 168 -3.50 8.17 23.79
N ALA A 169 -2.65 8.77 24.63
CA ALA A 169 -2.98 10.01 25.37
C ALA A 169 -4.31 9.89 26.15
N GLY A 170 -4.63 8.72 26.66
CA GLY A 170 -5.88 8.44 27.35
C GLY A 170 -7.11 8.26 26.44
N LEU A 171 -6.97 8.31 25.12
CA LEU A 171 -8.02 8.13 24.15
C LEU A 171 -8.03 6.68 23.63
N ASP A 172 -9.19 6.04 23.58
CA ASP A 172 -9.35 4.73 22.96
C ASP A 172 -9.12 4.82 21.44
N ALA A 173 -8.25 3.98 20.91
CA ALA A 173 -7.89 3.92 19.50
C ALA A 173 -9.12 3.73 18.59
N ARG A 174 -10.11 2.93 19.02
CA ARG A 174 -11.37 2.76 18.27
C ARG A 174 -12.16 4.05 18.17
N THR A 175 -12.24 4.79 19.27
CA THR A 175 -13.00 6.05 19.33
C THR A 175 -12.42 7.11 18.42
N ILE A 176 -11.10 7.20 18.33
CA ILE A 176 -10.44 8.18 17.45
C ILE A 176 -10.36 7.71 16.00
N GLY A 177 -10.48 6.41 15.75
CA GLY A 177 -10.42 5.80 14.42
C GLY A 177 -9.01 5.64 13.85
N PRO A 178 -8.82 4.79 12.84
CA PRO A 178 -7.51 4.40 12.34
C PRO A 178 -6.72 5.55 11.73
N ASP A 179 -7.35 6.49 11.03
CA ASP A 179 -6.66 7.60 10.38
C ASP A 179 -6.14 8.63 11.40
N ALA A 180 -6.95 8.95 12.41
CA ALA A 180 -6.57 9.83 13.49
C ALA A 180 -5.50 9.17 14.38
N TYR A 181 -5.63 7.87 14.65
CA TYR A 181 -4.63 7.09 15.38
C TYR A 181 -3.24 7.16 14.71
N ARG A 182 -3.16 6.96 13.38
CA ARG A 182 -1.90 7.02 12.62
C ARG A 182 -1.22 8.38 12.65
N ARG A 183 -1.93 9.46 12.97
CA ARG A 183 -1.33 10.78 13.18
C ARG A 183 -0.61 10.87 14.53
N LEU A 184 -1.00 10.07 15.52
CA LEU A 184 -0.36 10.03 16.84
C LEU A 184 0.69 8.93 16.95
N VAL A 185 0.47 7.80 16.28
CA VAL A 185 1.28 6.59 16.38
C VAL A 185 1.93 6.27 15.05
N PHE A 186 3.25 6.30 14.99
CA PHE A 186 4.00 5.81 13.85
C PHE A 186 4.39 4.35 14.08
N ALA A 187 3.76 3.46 13.32
CA ALA A 187 3.96 2.01 13.43
C ALA A 187 4.16 1.40 12.05
N PRO A 188 5.37 1.48 11.47
CA PRO A 188 5.65 0.91 10.15
C PRO A 188 5.48 -0.61 10.16
N PRO A 189 5.01 -1.24 9.05
CA PRO A 189 4.99 -2.69 8.95
C PRO A 189 6.40 -3.26 8.99
N HIS A 190 6.53 -4.52 9.45
CA HIS A 190 7.81 -5.22 9.49
C HIS A 190 8.50 -5.27 8.11
N ASP A 191 7.71 -5.42 7.05
CA ASP A 191 8.14 -5.45 5.65
C ASP A 191 8.05 -4.08 4.95
N ALA A 192 8.07 -3.00 5.71
CA ALA A 192 8.02 -1.65 5.17
C ALA A 192 9.06 -1.47 4.05
N THR A 193 8.65 -0.81 2.99
CA THR A 193 9.49 -0.65 1.81
C THR A 193 10.04 0.77 1.69
N VAL A 194 11.20 0.86 1.06
CA VAL A 194 11.77 2.11 0.58
C VAL A 194 11.20 2.38 -0.81
N PHE A 195 10.69 3.57 -1.05
CA PHE A 195 10.07 3.94 -2.31
C PHE A 195 11.10 4.36 -3.36
N SER A 196 10.69 4.30 -4.64
CA SER A 196 11.46 4.78 -5.80
C SER A 196 11.52 6.31 -5.84
N ALA A 197 12.15 6.88 -4.83
CA ALA A 197 12.25 8.31 -4.56
C ALA A 197 13.64 8.64 -4.05
N THR A 198 13.92 9.90 -3.79
CA THR A 198 15.16 10.34 -3.16
C THR A 198 15.24 9.90 -1.70
N LEU A 199 16.42 9.99 -1.10
CA LEU A 199 16.60 9.71 0.33
C LEU A 199 15.74 10.65 1.17
N GLU A 200 15.73 11.95 0.86
CA GLU A 200 14.93 12.96 1.58
C GLU A 200 13.43 12.66 1.49
N GLU A 201 12.92 12.40 0.28
CA GLU A 201 11.52 12.04 0.05
C GLU A 201 11.11 10.79 0.81
N ASN A 202 12.01 9.83 0.99
CA ASN A 202 11.74 8.63 1.77
C ASN A 202 11.63 8.90 3.29
N LEU A 203 12.25 9.96 3.81
CA LEU A 203 12.11 10.33 5.22
C LEU A 203 10.79 11.06 5.50
N PHE A 204 10.32 11.87 4.56
CA PHE A 204 9.17 12.77 4.72
C PHE A 204 8.01 12.42 3.77
N LEU A 205 7.57 11.17 3.76
CA LEU A 205 6.52 10.68 2.86
C LEU A 205 5.18 11.41 3.02
N GLU A 206 4.83 11.83 4.22
CA GLU A 206 3.56 12.49 4.51
C GLU A 206 3.44 13.87 3.83
N ALA A 207 4.55 14.60 3.69
CA ALA A 207 4.55 15.91 3.06
C ALA A 207 4.20 15.83 1.55
N GLN A 208 4.57 14.76 0.88
CA GLN A 208 4.36 14.59 -0.57
C GLN A 208 2.95 14.16 -0.94
N VAL A 209 2.31 13.35 -0.09
CA VAL A 209 0.92 12.94 -0.33
C VAL A 209 -0.01 14.14 -0.33
N THR A 210 0.28 15.15 0.48
CA THR A 210 -0.52 16.36 0.58
C THR A 210 -0.34 17.27 -0.67
N GLU A 211 0.88 17.39 -1.20
CA GLU A 211 1.14 18.17 -2.42
C GLU A 211 0.55 17.52 -3.68
N GLY A 212 0.67 16.18 -3.81
CA GLY A 212 0.14 15.46 -4.98
C GLY A 212 -1.39 15.41 -5.05
N LEU A 213 -2.10 15.48 -3.91
CA LEU A 213 -3.55 15.52 -3.87
C LEU A 213 -4.13 16.91 -4.17
N ALA A 214 -3.33 17.97 -4.01
CA ALA A 214 -3.76 19.34 -4.35
C ALA A 214 -3.88 19.57 -5.87
N GLU A 215 -3.21 18.77 -6.69
CA GLU A 215 -3.25 18.85 -8.16
C GLU A 215 -4.33 17.98 -8.81
N VAL A 216 -5.02 17.11 -8.05
CA VAL A 216 -6.12 16.30 -8.60
C VAL A 216 -7.39 17.15 -8.63
N PRO A 217 -7.96 17.46 -9.82
CA PRO A 217 -9.21 18.22 -9.90
C PRO A 217 -10.30 17.47 -9.14
N ALA A 218 -10.94 18.15 -8.22
CA ALA A 218 -11.94 17.61 -7.31
C ALA A 218 -13.07 16.90 -8.07
N LEU A 219 -13.07 15.58 -8.07
CA LEU A 219 -14.28 14.79 -8.29
C LEU A 219 -14.98 14.67 -6.94
N GLY A 220 -15.81 15.68 -6.64
CA GLY A 220 -16.83 15.65 -5.60
C GLY A 220 -16.35 15.41 -4.16
N THR A 221 -16.25 16.52 -3.42
CA THR A 221 -16.46 16.66 -1.98
C THR A 221 -15.81 15.66 -1.02
N THR A 222 -14.57 15.95 -0.61
CA THR A 222 -14.05 15.86 0.76
C THR A 222 -12.60 16.33 0.88
N ALA A 223 -11.98 16.83 -0.19
CA ALA A 223 -10.60 17.33 -0.22
C ALA A 223 -10.35 18.64 0.58
N GLY A 224 -11.40 19.24 1.12
CA GLY A 224 -11.30 20.53 1.81
C GLY A 224 -10.65 20.50 3.20
N ALA A 225 -10.48 19.33 3.81
CA ALA A 225 -9.94 19.22 5.18
C ALA A 225 -8.42 18.99 5.22
N PHE A 226 -7.79 18.61 4.11
CA PHE A 226 -6.35 18.32 4.06
C PHE A 226 -5.49 19.48 3.54
N ALA A 227 -6.08 20.52 2.99
CA ALA A 227 -5.36 21.66 2.41
C ALA A 227 -4.82 22.70 3.43
N ALA A 228 -5.01 22.47 4.73
CA ALA A 228 -4.60 23.41 5.77
C ALA A 228 -3.32 23.00 6.53
N ALA A 229 -2.61 21.98 6.11
CA ALA A 229 -1.31 21.64 6.67
C ALA A 229 -0.23 22.47 5.96
N GLY A 230 -0.12 23.68 6.44
CA GLY A 230 0.78 24.71 6.05
C GLY A 230 2.24 24.36 5.88
N GLU A 231 2.92 25.32 5.28
CA GLU A 231 4.35 25.67 5.30
C GLU A 231 5.28 24.56 5.80
N ARG A 232 6.15 24.06 4.90
CA ARG A 232 7.31 23.26 5.30
C ARG A 232 7.95 23.92 6.51
N PRO A 233 8.09 23.24 7.65
CA PRO A 233 8.77 23.83 8.78
C PRO A 233 10.16 24.23 8.31
N THR A 234 10.54 25.48 8.55
CA THR A 234 11.81 26.12 8.20
C THR A 234 13.04 25.38 8.78
N ASN A 235 12.83 24.24 9.42
CA ASN A 235 13.84 23.41 10.08
C ASN A 235 13.93 21.96 9.51
N SER A 236 13.50 21.74 8.26
CA SER A 236 13.49 20.39 7.65
C SER A 236 14.91 19.79 7.53
N SER A 237 15.91 20.61 7.23
CA SER A 237 17.30 20.15 7.12
C SER A 237 17.86 19.65 8.47
N SER A 238 17.63 20.36 9.54
CA SER A 238 18.07 19.94 10.88
C SER A 238 17.39 18.66 11.35
N ARG A 239 16.09 18.51 11.08
CA ARG A 239 15.33 17.27 11.41
C ARG A 239 15.85 16.06 10.64
N ARG A 240 16.08 16.22 9.35
CA ARG A 240 16.58 15.14 8.48
C ARG A 240 17.97 14.68 8.91
N ASP A 241 18.88 15.62 9.19
CA ASP A 241 20.25 15.33 9.61
C ASP A 241 20.27 14.63 10.96
N THR A 242 19.49 15.11 11.93
CA THR A 242 19.32 14.46 13.24
C THR A 242 18.70 13.06 13.12
N ALA A 243 17.69 12.89 12.27
CA ALA A 243 17.07 11.57 12.07
C ALA A 243 18.05 10.58 11.44
N ALA A 244 18.85 11.01 10.47
CA ALA A 244 19.88 10.19 9.85
C ALA A 244 21.00 9.82 10.84
N GLU A 245 21.43 10.74 11.67
CA GLU A 245 22.43 10.49 12.72
C GLU A 245 21.92 9.46 13.72
N ARG A 246 20.71 9.62 14.23
CA ARG A 246 20.07 8.67 15.16
C ARG A 246 19.87 7.29 14.57
N ALA A 247 19.56 7.20 13.28
CA ALA A 247 19.45 5.92 12.57
C ALA A 247 20.81 5.34 12.16
N ALA A 248 21.92 5.94 12.56
CA ALA A 248 23.28 5.59 12.11
C ALA A 248 23.39 5.56 10.57
N LEU A 249 22.69 6.45 9.87
CA LEU A 249 22.58 6.50 8.41
C LEU A 249 23.56 7.47 7.75
N THR A 250 24.52 8.00 8.50
CA THR A 250 25.47 9.05 8.06
C THR A 250 26.23 8.68 6.80
N GLU A 251 26.59 7.42 6.61
CA GLU A 251 27.26 6.94 5.40
C GLU A 251 26.39 7.02 4.15
N VAL A 252 25.07 6.88 4.26
CA VAL A 252 24.13 6.97 3.14
C VAL A 252 23.78 8.43 2.89
N SER A 253 23.56 9.23 3.93
CA SER A 253 23.29 10.66 3.80
C SER A 253 24.47 11.44 3.23
N ALA A 254 25.70 11.01 3.51
CA ALA A 254 26.91 11.56 2.89
C ALA A 254 26.97 11.38 1.37
N LEU A 255 26.19 10.44 0.79
CA LEU A 255 26.08 10.25 -0.66
C LEU A 255 25.08 11.23 -1.34
N GLY A 256 24.45 12.11 -0.56
CA GLY A 256 23.50 13.13 -1.01
C GLY A 256 22.05 12.79 -0.72
N TRP A 257 21.31 13.80 -0.29
CA TRP A 257 19.87 13.70 0.03
C TRP A 257 19.01 13.50 -1.23
N ASP A 258 19.43 14.06 -2.38
CA ASP A 258 18.78 13.91 -3.68
C ASP A 258 19.05 12.56 -4.35
N ARG A 259 19.80 11.69 -3.68
CA ARG A 259 20.14 10.37 -4.22
C ARG A 259 18.88 9.52 -4.39
N GLN A 260 18.63 9.08 -5.61
CA GLN A 260 17.57 8.14 -5.96
C GLN A 260 17.90 6.74 -5.42
N LEU A 261 17.01 6.19 -4.60
CA LEU A 261 17.21 4.89 -3.94
C LEU A 261 16.81 3.70 -4.83
N GLY A 262 16.10 3.96 -5.93
CA GLY A 262 15.63 2.96 -6.87
C GLY A 262 14.46 2.15 -6.33
N GLU A 263 13.87 1.35 -7.20
CA GLU A 263 12.69 0.55 -6.88
C GLU A 263 12.94 -0.34 -5.64
N ARG A 264 12.10 -0.20 -4.61
CA ARG A 264 12.22 -0.90 -3.32
C ARG A 264 13.61 -0.75 -2.65
N GLY A 265 14.30 0.36 -2.89
CA GLY A 265 15.62 0.58 -2.33
C GLY A 265 16.70 -0.38 -2.84
N ARG A 266 16.61 -0.83 -4.09
CA ARG A 266 17.56 -1.82 -4.69
C ARG A 266 19.01 -1.36 -4.68
N ARG A 267 19.26 -0.06 -4.55
CA ARG A 267 20.61 0.52 -4.46
C ARG A 267 21.18 0.55 -3.05
N LEU A 268 20.44 0.01 -2.08
CA LEU A 268 20.83 -0.05 -0.68
C LEU A 268 21.05 -1.50 -0.24
N SER A 269 21.98 -1.72 0.68
CA SER A 269 22.09 -2.98 1.40
C SER A 269 20.88 -3.21 2.33
N GLY A 270 20.69 -4.41 2.86
CA GLY A 270 19.62 -4.72 3.81
C GLY A 270 19.65 -3.80 5.04
N GLY A 271 20.81 -3.67 5.67
CA GLY A 271 21.00 -2.79 6.83
C GLY A 271 20.84 -1.31 6.49
N GLN A 272 21.26 -0.86 5.29
CA GLN A 272 21.00 0.52 4.86
C GLN A 272 19.52 0.79 4.68
N ARG A 273 18.75 -0.14 4.06
CA ARG A 273 17.30 0.00 3.94
C ARG A 273 16.63 0.10 5.32
N GLN A 274 17.01 -0.78 6.24
CA GLN A 274 16.45 -0.76 7.59
C GLN A 274 16.75 0.56 8.31
N ARG A 275 17.95 1.11 8.17
CA ARG A 275 18.31 2.42 8.72
C ARG A 275 17.56 3.59 8.07
N VAL A 276 17.22 3.51 6.78
CA VAL A 276 16.32 4.50 6.13
C VAL A 276 14.92 4.45 6.77
N LEU A 277 14.37 3.26 7.02
CA LEU A 277 13.07 3.11 7.68
C LEU A 277 13.11 3.61 9.11
N LEU A 278 14.20 3.37 9.83
CA LEU A 278 14.40 3.88 11.18
C LEU A 278 14.56 5.41 11.19
N ALA A 279 15.29 5.98 10.23
CA ALA A 279 15.40 7.43 10.07
C ALA A 279 14.03 8.07 9.79
N ARG A 280 13.17 7.40 9.01
CA ARG A 280 11.77 7.83 8.80
C ARG A 280 10.99 7.88 10.12
N ALA A 281 11.17 6.87 10.98
CA ALA A 281 10.55 6.87 12.31
C ALA A 281 11.03 8.06 13.16
N PHE A 282 12.32 8.30 13.20
CA PHE A 282 12.89 9.45 13.95
C PHE A 282 12.53 10.81 13.35
N ALA A 283 12.25 10.88 12.06
CA ALA A 283 11.81 12.08 11.37
C ALA A 283 10.30 12.35 11.50
N SER A 284 9.52 11.36 11.95
CA SER A 284 8.07 11.50 12.06
C SER A 284 7.67 12.50 13.16
N ASP A 285 6.48 13.10 13.03
CA ASP A 285 5.87 13.97 14.05
C ASP A 285 4.98 13.16 15.01
N ALA A 286 5.13 11.83 15.03
CA ALA A 286 4.38 10.96 15.91
C ALA A 286 4.69 11.22 17.38
N ARG A 287 3.70 10.98 18.22
CA ARG A 287 3.82 11.07 19.69
C ARG A 287 4.22 9.74 20.32
N VAL A 288 4.01 8.66 19.56
CA VAL A 288 4.36 7.29 19.92
C VAL A 288 4.99 6.60 18.73
N LEU A 289 6.07 5.89 18.94
CA LEU A 289 6.70 5.00 17.98
C LEU A 289 6.42 3.54 18.35
N VAL A 290 6.02 2.72 17.42
CA VAL A 290 5.95 1.27 17.55
C VAL A 290 6.88 0.67 16.51
N LEU A 291 7.98 0.07 16.94
CA LEU A 291 9.03 -0.45 16.07
C LEU A 291 9.13 -1.96 16.20
N ASP A 292 8.96 -2.66 15.10
CA ASP A 292 9.04 -4.13 15.02
C ASP A 292 10.38 -4.54 14.42
N GLU A 293 11.21 -5.20 15.24
CA GLU A 293 12.56 -5.70 14.91
C GLU A 293 13.42 -4.66 14.14
N PRO A 294 13.58 -3.41 14.64
CA PRO A 294 14.15 -2.33 13.87
C PRO A 294 15.64 -2.48 13.56
N ALA A 295 16.33 -3.46 14.15
CA ALA A 295 17.77 -3.68 13.99
C ALA A 295 18.12 -5.08 13.47
N SER A 296 17.16 -5.88 12.99
CA SER A 296 17.35 -7.29 12.62
C SER A 296 18.39 -7.53 11.50
N ALA A 297 18.65 -6.53 10.65
CA ALA A 297 19.63 -6.59 9.56
C ALA A 297 20.91 -5.76 9.83
N LEU A 298 21.13 -5.32 11.06
CA LEU A 298 22.27 -4.50 11.44
C LEU A 298 23.39 -5.35 12.05
N ASP A 299 24.63 -4.89 11.90
CA ASP A 299 25.76 -5.43 12.64
C ASP A 299 25.70 -4.97 14.11
N PRO A 300 26.33 -5.70 15.05
CA PRO A 300 26.24 -5.40 16.48
C PRO A 300 26.71 -4.00 16.88
N ALA A 301 27.70 -3.43 16.16
CA ALA A 301 28.19 -2.10 16.47
C ALA A 301 27.18 -1.01 16.03
N THR A 302 26.54 -1.20 14.90
CA THR A 302 25.46 -0.33 14.41
C THR A 302 24.22 -0.47 15.27
N GLU A 303 23.86 -1.69 15.66
CA GLU A 303 22.75 -1.96 16.57
C GLU A 303 22.92 -1.26 17.92
N ALA A 304 24.13 -1.28 18.50
CA ALA A 304 24.43 -0.58 19.75
C ALA A 304 24.21 0.94 19.64
N ARG A 305 24.63 1.55 18.54
CA ARG A 305 24.39 2.98 18.29
C ARG A 305 22.90 3.30 18.15
N VAL A 306 22.16 2.44 17.47
CA VAL A 306 20.70 2.59 17.34
C VAL A 306 20.01 2.44 18.69
N ALA A 307 20.43 1.48 19.53
CA ALA A 307 19.93 1.31 20.89
C ALA A 307 20.13 2.55 21.77
N GLU A 308 21.31 3.16 21.70
CA GLU A 308 21.61 4.41 22.38
C GLU A 308 20.75 5.57 21.86
N SER A 309 20.56 5.66 20.56
CA SER A 309 19.71 6.68 19.93
C SER A 309 18.24 6.53 20.29
N LEU A 310 17.73 5.31 20.38
CA LEU A 310 16.37 5.02 20.82
C LEU A 310 16.18 5.44 22.29
N ARG A 311 17.14 5.14 23.15
CA ARG A 311 17.12 5.54 24.55
C ARG A 311 17.14 7.06 24.75
N ALA A 312 17.89 7.76 23.90
CA ALA A 312 17.97 9.23 23.93
C ALA A 312 16.79 9.92 23.23
N HIS A 313 15.91 9.16 22.56
CA HIS A 313 14.80 9.73 21.82
C HIS A 313 13.66 10.11 22.76
N PRO A 314 13.16 11.38 22.72
CA PRO A 314 12.18 11.85 23.71
C PRO A 314 10.76 11.35 23.49
N VAL A 315 10.50 10.63 22.38
CA VAL A 315 9.17 10.13 22.01
C VAL A 315 8.91 8.80 22.69
N THR A 316 7.70 8.60 23.19
CA THR A 316 7.26 7.32 23.74
C THR A 316 7.47 6.21 22.71
N THR A 317 8.23 5.17 23.05
CA THR A 317 8.62 4.14 22.08
C THR A 317 8.32 2.75 22.62
N LEU A 318 7.55 1.97 21.86
CA LEU A 318 7.35 0.54 22.06
C LEU A 318 8.24 -0.20 21.07
N LEU A 319 9.05 -1.09 21.58
CA LEU A 319 10.03 -1.85 20.81
C LEU A 319 9.67 -3.33 20.86
N VAL A 320 9.07 -3.85 19.81
CA VAL A 320 8.79 -5.28 19.67
C VAL A 320 10.05 -5.94 19.13
N THR A 321 10.79 -6.64 19.97
CA THR A 321 12.06 -7.26 19.56
C THR A 321 12.48 -8.43 20.46
N ARG A 322 13.30 -9.29 19.90
CA ARG A 322 14.00 -10.35 20.65
C ARG A 322 15.49 -10.10 20.82
N SER A 323 16.00 -8.98 20.29
CA SER A 323 17.40 -8.61 20.47
C SER A 323 17.73 -8.30 21.94
N PRO A 324 18.66 -9.03 22.56
CA PRO A 324 19.08 -8.76 23.94
C PRO A 324 19.67 -7.36 24.10
N LEU A 325 20.36 -6.84 23.07
CA LEU A 325 21.02 -5.57 23.09
C LEU A 325 19.99 -4.43 23.11
N LEU A 326 18.98 -4.50 22.24
CA LEU A 326 17.88 -3.53 22.22
C LEU A 326 17.03 -3.59 23.50
N LEU A 327 16.73 -4.79 23.99
CA LEU A 327 15.98 -4.97 25.24
C LEU A 327 16.74 -4.41 26.45
N ALA A 328 18.07 -4.55 26.48
CA ALA A 328 18.89 -3.96 27.55
C ALA A 328 18.92 -2.43 27.55
N ALA A 329 18.60 -1.77 26.43
CA ALA A 329 18.48 -0.34 26.33
C ALA A 329 17.12 0.21 26.82
N CYS A 330 16.11 -0.65 26.98
CA CYS A 330 14.77 -0.26 27.37
C CYS A 330 14.69 0.07 28.87
N ASP A 331 13.82 1.01 29.22
CA ASP A 331 13.53 1.35 30.63
C ASP A 331 12.80 0.21 31.34
N ARG A 332 11.98 -0.53 30.60
CA ARG A 332 11.23 -1.68 31.06
C ARG A 332 11.07 -2.69 29.92
N VAL A 333 11.13 -3.99 30.25
CA VAL A 333 10.86 -5.07 29.32
C VAL A 333 9.63 -5.84 29.81
N VAL A 334 8.71 -6.12 28.90
CA VAL A 334 7.52 -6.94 29.12
C VAL A 334 7.64 -8.18 28.23
N GLU A 335 7.59 -9.36 28.84
CA GLU A 335 7.51 -10.61 28.08
C GLU A 335 6.03 -10.91 27.80
N VAL A 336 5.70 -11.03 26.52
CA VAL A 336 4.38 -11.44 26.08
C VAL A 336 4.50 -12.90 25.65
N GLY A 337 4.08 -13.79 26.50
CA GLY A 337 4.13 -15.23 26.28
C GLY A 337 2.87 -15.90 26.79
N GLY A 338 2.19 -16.54 25.92
CA GLY A 338 1.04 -17.39 26.13
C GLY A 338 0.46 -17.68 24.77
N GLU A 339 0.10 -18.92 24.51
CA GLU A 339 -0.71 -19.29 23.37
C GLU A 339 -1.88 -18.30 23.32
N VAL A 340 -1.89 -17.40 22.34
CA VAL A 340 -3.13 -16.73 21.95
C VAL A 340 -4.04 -17.89 21.57
N GLY A 341 -4.97 -18.20 22.45
CA GLY A 341 -5.94 -19.25 22.22
C GLY A 341 -6.53 -18.99 20.85
N GLY A 342 -6.32 -19.93 19.93
CA GLY A 342 -6.81 -19.82 18.57
C GLY A 342 -8.28 -19.53 18.60
N GLY A 343 -8.62 -18.26 18.46
CA GLY A 343 -9.98 -17.83 18.17
C GLY A 343 -10.33 -18.49 16.84
N ALA A 344 -11.38 -19.28 16.86
CA ALA A 344 -11.93 -20.13 15.80
C ALA A 344 -12.28 -19.40 14.47
N GLY A 345 -11.66 -18.26 14.19
CA GLY A 345 -11.89 -17.45 12.99
C GLY A 345 -10.97 -17.76 11.81
N ASN A 346 -9.76 -18.30 12.07
CA ASN A 346 -8.79 -18.47 10.96
C ASN A 346 -8.89 -19.84 10.29
N GLU A 347 -9.33 -20.88 11.00
CA GLU A 347 -9.59 -22.20 10.39
C GLU A 347 -10.79 -22.19 9.43
N ALA A 348 -11.77 -21.31 9.66
CA ALA A 348 -12.91 -21.16 8.77
C ALA A 348 -12.53 -20.49 7.44
N HIS A 349 -11.51 -19.64 7.42
CA HIS A 349 -11.09 -18.93 6.21
C HIS A 349 -10.18 -19.79 5.32
N GLU A 350 -9.30 -20.61 5.92
CA GLU A 350 -8.48 -21.58 5.17
C GLU A 350 -9.32 -22.74 4.63
N ALA A 351 -10.27 -23.26 5.43
CA ALA A 351 -11.17 -24.31 4.98
C ALA A 351 -12.09 -23.86 3.83
N HIS A 352 -12.51 -22.60 3.80
CA HIS A 352 -13.34 -22.07 2.72
C HIS A 352 -12.55 -21.80 1.42
N ALA A 353 -11.28 -21.40 1.55
CA ALA A 353 -10.39 -21.22 0.40
C ALA A 353 -10.04 -22.54 -0.28
N ASP A 354 -9.79 -23.60 0.49
CA ASP A 354 -9.49 -24.94 -0.04
C ASP A 354 -10.72 -25.60 -0.67
N GLU A 355 -11.92 -25.38 -0.13
CA GLU A 355 -13.16 -25.93 -0.69
C GLU A 355 -13.58 -25.25 -1.99
N GLU A 356 -13.26 -23.97 -2.15
CA GLU A 356 -13.52 -23.23 -3.40
C GLU A 356 -12.50 -23.55 -4.50
N LEU A 357 -11.25 -23.89 -4.12
CA LEU A 357 -10.23 -24.34 -5.06
C LEU A 357 -10.52 -25.79 -5.58
N ALA A 358 -11.15 -26.63 -4.76
CA ALA A 358 -11.53 -27.99 -5.16
C ALA A 358 -12.77 -28.07 -6.08
N ARG A 359 -13.53 -26.98 -6.19
CA ARG A 359 -14.74 -26.89 -7.05
C ARG A 359 -14.50 -26.21 -8.42
N ARG A 360 -13.26 -25.81 -8.71
CA ARG A 360 -12.84 -25.28 -10.02
C ARG A 360 -11.89 -26.23 -10.73
#